data_393792e35eca54db7b711f4ad8aed506
#
_entry.id   393792e35eca54db7b711f4ad8aed506
#
_cell.length_a   1.000
_cell.length_b   1.000
_cell.length_c   1.000
_cell.angle_alpha   90.00
_cell.angle_beta   90.00
_cell.angle_gamma   90.00
#
_symmetry.space_group_name_H-M   'P 1'
#
loop_
_entity.id
_entity.type
_entity.pdbx_description
1 polymer ?
#
loop_
_entity_poly.entity_id
_entity_poly.type
_entity_poly.pdbx_seq_one_letter_code
_entity_poly.pdbx_strand_id
1 'polypeptide(L)'
;MWLILAFVSAALLGLYDTSKKASLKDNAVLPVLLLNTIFSTFLTLPFLVDYTMGTSWFAGTMFDTAPYDLALREHAGSVGHAHVLVVIKAFLVLSSWILGYFGLKHLPLTLVGPINATRPVMVLVGAMLIFGERLNAYQWAGVLLAILSIWLMSRAGKKEDVHFTSNRWVWCVAGSTLLGAASGLYDKYIMTSLNPMFVQSWFNFYQMIIMLLVCGLLWYPSRHKTTPFRWSWAIPMISLFICMADFAYYTSLNQPDSMISVVSLVRRSSVIVSFICAAVLFRERNLRAKALDLLIILIGMLFIWIGTAQNF
;
A
#
# COMPACT_ATOMS: atom_id res chain seq x y z
N MET A 1 -22.30 -0.49 1.18
CA MET A 1 -21.57 -0.80 -0.08
C MET A 1 -20.06 -0.55 0.04
N TRP A 2 -19.62 0.57 0.60
CA TRP A 2 -18.20 0.90 0.77
C TRP A 2 -17.39 -0.13 1.59
N LEU A 3 -17.99 -0.73 2.63
CA LEU A 3 -17.33 -1.74 3.47
C LEU A 3 -17.00 -3.02 2.69
N ILE A 4 -17.90 -3.46 1.80
CA ILE A 4 -17.65 -4.63 0.93
C ILE A 4 -16.48 -4.34 -0.01
N LEU A 5 -16.42 -3.14 -0.59
CA LEU A 5 -15.30 -2.72 -1.44
C LEU A 5 -13.97 -2.69 -0.67
N ALA A 6 -14.00 -2.28 0.60
CA ALA A 6 -12.83 -2.32 1.47
C ALA A 6 -12.33 -3.76 1.71
N PHE A 7 -13.23 -4.73 1.95
CA PHE A 7 -12.87 -6.14 2.08
C PHE A 7 -12.35 -6.74 0.78
N VAL A 8 -12.96 -6.42 -0.36
CA VAL A 8 -12.47 -6.84 -1.68
C VAL A 8 -11.06 -6.28 -1.92
N SER A 9 -10.85 -5.00 -1.62
CA SER A 9 -9.52 -4.38 -1.69
C SER A 9 -8.50 -5.10 -0.80
N ALA A 10 -8.89 -5.47 0.43
CA ALA A 10 -8.02 -6.19 1.35
C ALA A 10 -7.62 -7.58 0.82
N ALA A 11 -8.57 -8.34 0.30
CA ALA A 11 -8.29 -9.65 -0.28
C ALA A 11 -7.34 -9.56 -1.48
N LEU A 12 -7.60 -8.63 -2.40
CA LEU A 12 -6.75 -8.38 -3.58
C LEU A 12 -5.35 -7.92 -3.18
N LEU A 13 -5.23 -7.08 -2.13
CA LEU A 13 -3.94 -6.64 -1.62
C LEU A 13 -3.13 -7.79 -1.00
N GLY A 14 -3.77 -8.77 -0.38
CA GLY A 14 -3.11 -9.99 0.10
C GLY A 14 -2.57 -10.85 -1.04
N LEU A 15 -3.32 -10.98 -2.13
CA LEU A 15 -2.88 -11.67 -3.36
C LEU A 15 -1.75 -10.88 -4.06
N TYR A 16 -1.82 -9.55 -4.08
CA TYR A 16 -0.73 -8.69 -4.53
C TYR A 16 0.57 -8.95 -3.76
N ASP A 17 0.54 -8.96 -2.43
CA ASP A 17 1.73 -9.21 -1.60
C ASP A 17 2.29 -10.61 -1.84
N THR A 18 1.44 -11.60 -2.03
CA THR A 18 1.84 -12.97 -2.36
C THR A 18 2.51 -13.05 -3.73
N SER A 19 1.91 -12.45 -4.76
CA SER A 19 2.47 -12.40 -6.12
C SER A 19 3.79 -11.65 -6.16
N LYS A 20 3.89 -10.55 -5.41
CA LYS A 20 5.12 -9.78 -5.23
C LYS A 20 6.24 -10.63 -4.62
N LYS A 21 5.95 -11.40 -3.55
CA LYS A 21 6.92 -12.31 -2.95
C LYS A 21 7.37 -13.38 -3.92
N ALA A 22 6.44 -13.98 -4.66
CA ALA A 22 6.73 -15.01 -5.66
C ALA A 22 7.63 -14.49 -6.79
N SER A 23 7.35 -13.26 -7.28
CA SER A 23 8.12 -12.64 -8.36
C SER A 23 9.55 -12.24 -7.96
N LEU A 24 9.79 -11.97 -6.68
CA LEU A 24 11.09 -11.54 -6.16
C LEU A 24 12.04 -12.68 -5.80
N LYS A 25 11.57 -13.94 -5.85
CA LYS A 25 12.40 -15.10 -5.58
C LYS A 25 13.51 -15.20 -6.63
N ASP A 26 14.77 -15.08 -6.20
CA ASP A 26 15.97 -15.10 -7.06
C ASP A 26 15.91 -14.13 -8.25
N ASN A 27 15.24 -12.99 -8.08
CA ASN A 27 14.99 -12.02 -9.14
C ASN A 27 15.43 -10.59 -8.75
N ALA A 28 15.66 -9.75 -9.76
CA ALA A 28 16.05 -8.35 -9.57
C ALA A 28 14.85 -7.50 -9.13
N VAL A 29 15.00 -6.74 -8.04
CA VAL A 29 13.91 -5.92 -7.46
C VAL A 29 13.48 -4.79 -8.38
N LEU A 30 14.41 -3.98 -8.87
CA LEU A 30 14.09 -2.78 -9.65
C LEU A 30 13.41 -3.10 -11.00
N PRO A 31 13.85 -4.09 -11.81
CA PRO A 31 13.12 -4.47 -13.02
C PRO A 31 11.74 -5.04 -12.76
N VAL A 32 11.56 -5.82 -11.68
CA VAL A 32 10.24 -6.34 -11.31
C VAL A 32 9.30 -5.18 -10.97
N LEU A 33 9.78 -4.20 -10.21
CA LEU A 33 9.00 -3.01 -9.86
C LEU A 33 8.72 -2.14 -11.09
N LEU A 34 9.68 -1.97 -12.01
CA LEU A 34 9.48 -1.28 -13.27
C LEU A 34 8.38 -1.94 -14.11
N LEU A 35 8.45 -3.25 -14.30
CA LEU A 35 7.43 -3.98 -15.05
C LEU A 35 6.05 -3.89 -14.38
N ASN A 36 5.99 -3.92 -13.05
CA ASN A 36 4.76 -3.67 -12.33
C ASN A 36 4.16 -2.30 -12.70
N THR A 37 4.97 -1.23 -12.69
CA THR A 37 4.45 0.11 -13.04
C THR A 37 4.06 0.21 -14.52
N ILE A 38 4.78 -0.45 -15.44
CA ILE A 38 4.42 -0.51 -16.87
C ILE A 38 3.07 -1.22 -17.06
N PHE A 39 2.89 -2.41 -16.49
CA PHE A 39 1.63 -3.14 -16.60
C PHE A 39 0.48 -2.40 -15.92
N SER A 40 0.70 -1.74 -14.78
CA SER A 40 -0.32 -0.91 -14.13
C SER A 40 -0.73 0.27 -15.02
N THR A 41 0.22 0.93 -15.68
CA THR A 41 -0.06 2.01 -16.64
C THR A 41 -0.83 1.48 -17.84
N PHE A 42 -0.46 0.31 -18.36
CA PHE A 42 -1.18 -0.33 -19.48
C PHE A 42 -2.64 -0.64 -19.12
N LEU A 43 -2.90 -1.15 -17.92
CA LEU A 43 -4.26 -1.40 -17.43
C LEU A 43 -5.09 -0.12 -17.29
N THR A 44 -4.45 1.00 -16.95
CA THR A 44 -5.14 2.29 -16.82
C THR A 44 -5.05 3.18 -18.06
N LEU A 45 -4.45 2.69 -19.15
CA LEU A 45 -4.28 3.42 -20.41
C LEU A 45 -5.60 3.94 -21.02
N PRO A 46 -6.72 3.19 -21.03
CA PRO A 46 -7.99 3.71 -21.58
C PRO A 46 -8.45 5.00 -20.89
N PHE A 47 -8.21 5.13 -19.58
CA PHE A 47 -8.59 6.32 -18.82
C PHE A 47 -7.66 7.51 -19.10
N LEU A 48 -6.36 7.26 -19.32
CA LEU A 48 -5.42 8.28 -19.77
C LEU A 48 -5.76 8.81 -21.16
N VAL A 49 -6.16 7.91 -22.07
CA VAL A 49 -6.59 8.28 -23.43
C VAL A 49 -7.86 9.09 -23.39
N ASP A 50 -8.86 8.68 -22.61
CA ASP A 50 -10.12 9.42 -22.45
C ASP A 50 -9.88 10.85 -21.98
N TYR A 51 -9.04 11.01 -20.94
CA TYR A 51 -8.69 12.33 -20.42
C TYR A 51 -7.93 13.19 -21.44
N THR A 52 -6.89 12.62 -22.08
CA THR A 52 -6.00 13.38 -22.99
C THR A 52 -6.69 13.76 -24.29
N MET A 53 -7.58 12.91 -24.79
CA MET A 53 -8.36 13.16 -26.02
C MET A 53 -9.67 13.91 -25.77
N GLY A 54 -10.08 14.08 -24.49
CA GLY A 54 -11.33 14.73 -24.12
C GLY A 54 -12.57 14.00 -24.63
N THR A 55 -12.50 12.66 -24.73
CA THR A 55 -13.58 11.85 -25.35
C THR A 55 -14.79 11.70 -24.44
N SER A 56 -14.64 11.93 -23.13
CA SER A 56 -15.72 11.85 -22.12
C SER A 56 -16.46 10.49 -22.08
N TRP A 57 -15.80 9.40 -22.47
CA TRP A 57 -16.40 8.06 -22.47
C TRP A 57 -16.85 7.60 -21.08
N PHE A 58 -16.13 8.05 -20.07
CA PHE A 58 -16.36 7.65 -18.67
C PHE A 58 -17.01 8.77 -17.82
N ALA A 59 -17.35 9.91 -18.43
CA ALA A 59 -17.93 11.05 -17.71
C ALA A 59 -19.21 10.66 -16.97
N GLY A 60 -19.34 11.11 -15.72
CA GLY A 60 -20.49 10.81 -14.86
C GLY A 60 -20.60 9.38 -14.37
N THR A 61 -19.58 8.53 -14.61
CA THR A 61 -19.49 7.18 -14.05
C THR A 61 -18.52 7.14 -12.87
N MET A 62 -18.43 5.99 -12.17
CA MET A 62 -17.41 5.76 -11.15
C MET A 62 -15.98 5.76 -11.73
N PHE A 63 -15.84 5.78 -13.05
CA PHE A 63 -14.57 5.82 -13.78
C PHE A 63 -14.27 7.20 -14.37
N ASP A 64 -14.95 8.24 -13.91
CA ASP A 64 -14.76 9.61 -14.42
C ASP A 64 -13.29 10.03 -14.32
N THR A 65 -12.75 10.47 -15.44
CA THR A 65 -11.35 10.84 -15.63
C THR A 65 -11.07 12.33 -15.42
N ALA A 66 -12.10 13.15 -15.20
CA ALA A 66 -11.93 14.56 -14.89
C ALA A 66 -11.13 14.75 -13.59
N PRO A 67 -10.24 15.77 -13.48
CA PRO A 67 -9.43 15.97 -12.29
C PRO A 67 -10.26 16.33 -11.05
N TYR A 68 -11.34 17.07 -11.24
CA TYR A 68 -12.22 17.53 -10.16
C TYR A 68 -13.66 17.10 -10.41
N ASP A 69 -14.41 16.78 -9.36
CA ASP A 69 -15.84 16.54 -9.45
C ASP A 69 -16.55 17.81 -9.95
N LEU A 70 -17.56 17.63 -10.82
CA LEU A 70 -18.38 18.71 -11.35
C LEU A 70 -19.04 19.56 -10.25
N ALA A 71 -19.37 18.93 -9.11
CA ALA A 71 -19.96 19.59 -7.95
C ALA A 71 -18.98 20.47 -7.16
N LEU A 72 -17.65 20.24 -7.27
CA LEU A 72 -16.60 20.92 -6.51
C LEU A 72 -15.83 21.96 -7.35
N ARG A 73 -16.24 22.22 -8.59
CA ARG A 73 -15.53 23.10 -9.54
C ARG A 73 -15.35 24.55 -9.05
N GLU A 74 -16.19 25.05 -8.17
CA GLU A 74 -16.04 26.41 -7.61
C GLU A 74 -14.78 26.58 -6.74
N HIS A 75 -14.24 25.48 -6.21
CA HIS A 75 -13.00 25.47 -5.41
C HIS A 75 -11.87 24.70 -6.11
N ALA A 76 -12.04 24.38 -7.40
CA ALA A 76 -11.08 23.61 -8.17
C ALA A 76 -9.79 24.42 -8.38
N GLY A 77 -8.68 23.88 -7.90
CA GLY A 77 -7.34 24.35 -8.27
C GLY A 77 -7.09 24.23 -9.78
N SER A 78 -6.00 24.81 -10.26
CA SER A 78 -5.62 24.63 -11.66
C SER A 78 -5.32 23.14 -11.96
N VAL A 79 -5.56 22.70 -13.20
CA VAL A 79 -5.21 21.32 -13.64
C VAL A 79 -3.74 21.00 -13.36
N GLY A 80 -2.84 21.98 -13.52
CA GLY A 80 -1.43 21.83 -13.17
C GLY A 80 -1.20 21.52 -11.69
N HIS A 81 -1.99 22.11 -10.80
CA HIS A 81 -1.91 21.80 -9.36
C HIS A 81 -2.32 20.34 -9.07
N ALA A 82 -3.38 19.84 -9.71
CA ALA A 82 -3.77 18.44 -9.58
C ALA A 82 -2.64 17.48 -9.99
N HIS A 83 -1.98 17.74 -11.12
CA HIS A 83 -0.84 16.94 -11.56
C HIS A 83 0.34 17.00 -10.57
N VAL A 84 0.67 18.16 -10.01
CA VAL A 84 1.71 18.30 -8.99
C VAL A 84 1.39 17.44 -7.77
N LEU A 85 0.16 17.45 -7.28
CA LEU A 85 -0.26 16.61 -6.16
C LEU A 85 -0.08 15.12 -6.46
N VAL A 86 -0.43 14.67 -7.68
CA VAL A 86 -0.26 13.27 -8.08
C VAL A 86 1.21 12.89 -8.24
N VAL A 87 2.07 13.80 -8.73
CA VAL A 87 3.52 13.58 -8.81
C VAL A 87 4.14 13.40 -7.42
N ILE A 88 3.79 14.27 -6.46
CA ILE A 88 4.25 14.14 -5.06
C ILE A 88 3.82 12.79 -4.49
N LYS A 89 2.57 12.37 -4.71
CA LYS A 89 2.08 11.04 -4.33
C LYS A 89 2.93 9.94 -4.96
N ALA A 90 3.25 10.04 -6.25
CA ALA A 90 4.03 9.03 -6.96
C ALA A 90 5.43 8.86 -6.36
N PHE A 91 6.13 9.94 -6.01
CA PHE A 91 7.42 9.88 -5.32
C PHE A 91 7.30 9.22 -3.94
N LEU A 92 6.31 9.63 -3.14
CA LEU A 92 6.11 9.14 -1.78
C LEU A 92 5.83 7.63 -1.76
N VAL A 93 4.90 7.19 -2.61
CA VAL A 93 4.53 5.77 -2.70
C VAL A 93 5.66 4.94 -3.27
N LEU A 94 6.33 5.43 -4.33
CA LEU A 94 7.40 4.68 -4.99
C LEU A 94 8.60 4.49 -4.07
N SER A 95 8.96 5.49 -3.28
CA SER A 95 10.01 5.38 -2.25
C SER A 95 9.64 4.30 -1.22
N SER A 96 8.39 4.29 -0.76
CA SER A 96 7.86 3.24 0.12
C SER A 96 7.94 1.85 -0.55
N TRP A 97 7.57 1.74 -1.83
CA TRP A 97 7.58 0.47 -2.54
C TRP A 97 9.00 -0.07 -2.76
N ILE A 98 9.94 0.78 -3.15
CA ILE A 98 11.34 0.38 -3.32
C ILE A 98 11.86 -0.26 -2.03
N LEU A 99 11.69 0.42 -0.90
CA LEU A 99 12.11 -0.11 0.41
C LEU A 99 11.38 -1.41 0.75
N GLY A 100 10.06 -1.46 0.52
CA GLY A 100 9.24 -2.63 0.79
C GLY A 100 9.60 -3.85 -0.06
N TYR A 101 9.89 -3.66 -1.34
CA TYR A 101 10.31 -4.74 -2.26
C TYR A 101 11.68 -5.30 -1.87
N PHE A 102 12.64 -4.45 -1.51
CA PHE A 102 13.93 -4.93 -1.02
C PHE A 102 13.78 -5.68 0.30
N GLY A 103 12.99 -5.18 1.23
CA GLY A 103 12.68 -5.88 2.48
C GLY A 103 12.04 -7.25 2.23
N LEU A 104 11.01 -7.31 1.37
CA LEU A 104 10.28 -8.53 1.06
C LEU A 104 11.14 -9.56 0.31
N LYS A 105 12.11 -9.12 -0.49
CA LYS A 105 13.07 -10.02 -1.15
C LYS A 105 13.87 -10.84 -0.12
N HIS A 106 14.29 -10.21 0.99
CA HIS A 106 15.23 -10.77 1.93
C HIS A 106 14.59 -11.31 3.22
N LEU A 107 13.32 -10.97 3.48
CA LEU A 107 12.59 -11.42 4.66
C LEU A 107 11.39 -12.31 4.28
N PRO A 108 10.99 -13.23 5.15
CA PRO A 108 9.78 -14.01 4.96
C PRO A 108 8.53 -13.12 4.99
N LEU A 109 7.51 -13.49 4.20
CA LEU A 109 6.26 -12.72 4.10
C LEU A 109 5.52 -12.66 5.43
N THR A 110 5.64 -13.71 6.24
CA THR A 110 5.06 -13.81 7.59
C THR A 110 5.67 -12.85 8.61
N LEU A 111 6.88 -12.30 8.36
CA LEU A 111 7.48 -11.22 9.16
C LEU A 111 7.12 -9.83 8.58
N VAL A 112 7.15 -9.70 7.26
CA VAL A 112 6.86 -8.43 6.58
C VAL A 112 5.40 -8.02 6.76
N GLY A 113 4.47 -8.98 6.70
CA GLY A 113 3.03 -8.74 6.84
C GLY A 113 2.65 -8.01 8.12
N PRO A 114 2.97 -8.55 9.31
CA PRO A 114 2.69 -7.90 10.58
C PRO A 114 3.39 -6.55 10.77
N ILE A 115 4.63 -6.36 10.27
CA ILE A 115 5.26 -5.03 10.30
C ILE A 115 4.42 -4.03 9.51
N ASN A 116 3.98 -4.39 8.30
CA ASN A 116 3.09 -3.56 7.50
C ASN A 116 1.72 -3.34 8.16
N ALA A 117 1.22 -4.30 8.94
CA ALA A 117 -0.03 -4.18 9.67
C ALA A 117 0.01 -3.16 10.82
N THR A 118 1.19 -2.67 11.22
CA THR A 118 1.33 -1.57 12.17
C THR A 118 1.06 -0.19 11.55
N ARG A 119 0.90 -0.10 10.24
CA ARG A 119 0.68 1.17 9.51
C ARG A 119 -0.50 1.99 10.06
N PRO A 120 -1.68 1.43 10.41
CA PRO A 120 -2.77 2.20 11.02
C PRO A 120 -2.38 2.90 12.31
N VAL A 121 -1.51 2.28 13.13
CA VAL A 121 -0.98 2.90 14.35
C VAL A 121 -0.12 4.11 14.00
N MET A 122 0.75 4.00 12.98
CA MET A 122 1.56 5.11 12.51
C MET A 122 0.70 6.24 11.91
N VAL A 123 -0.37 5.90 11.19
CA VAL A 123 -1.35 6.87 10.68
C VAL A 123 -2.05 7.59 11.82
N LEU A 124 -2.47 6.87 12.86
CA LEU A 124 -3.12 7.44 14.03
C LEU A 124 -2.19 8.40 14.80
N VAL A 125 -0.94 7.98 15.04
CA VAL A 125 0.09 8.83 15.65
C VAL A 125 0.38 10.06 14.77
N GLY A 126 0.46 9.87 13.45
CA GLY A 126 0.62 10.97 12.51
C GLY A 126 -0.56 11.95 12.53
N ALA A 127 -1.79 11.47 12.63
CA ALA A 127 -2.98 12.30 12.76
C ALA A 127 -2.97 13.11 14.07
N MET A 128 -2.52 12.49 15.17
CA MET A 128 -2.35 13.18 16.46
C MET A 128 -1.33 14.32 16.35
N LEU A 129 -0.19 14.08 15.71
CA LEU A 129 0.88 15.08 15.60
C LEU A 129 0.53 16.21 14.60
N ILE A 130 -0.14 15.89 13.49
CA ILE A 130 -0.43 16.84 12.41
C ILE A 130 -1.73 17.59 12.69
N PHE A 131 -2.76 16.91 13.19
CA PHE A 131 -4.10 17.46 13.39
C PHE A 131 -4.42 17.76 14.86
N GLY A 132 -3.50 17.47 15.79
CA GLY A 132 -3.69 17.71 17.23
C GLY A 132 -4.78 16.82 17.86
N GLU A 133 -5.14 15.71 17.24
CA GLU A 133 -6.15 14.79 17.75
C GLU A 133 -5.67 14.13 19.05
N ARG A 134 -6.57 13.98 20.04
CA ARG A 134 -6.25 13.29 21.30
C ARG A 134 -6.71 11.84 21.21
N LEU A 135 -5.80 10.92 21.53
CA LEU A 135 -6.11 9.50 21.60
C LEU A 135 -6.97 9.21 22.84
N ASN A 136 -8.06 8.45 22.66
CA ASN A 136 -8.83 7.91 23.77
C ASN A 136 -8.20 6.61 24.33
N ALA A 137 -8.74 6.10 25.44
CA ALA A 137 -8.18 4.92 26.12
C ALA A 137 -8.14 3.66 25.22
N TYR A 138 -9.13 3.46 24.36
CA TYR A 138 -9.16 2.33 23.42
C TYR A 138 -8.07 2.44 22.34
N GLN A 139 -7.87 3.63 21.80
CA GLN A 139 -6.82 3.88 20.82
C GLN A 139 -5.43 3.67 21.44
N TRP A 140 -5.20 4.13 22.67
CA TRP A 140 -3.97 3.84 23.42
C TRP A 140 -3.76 2.34 23.64
N ALA A 141 -4.81 1.59 24.02
CA ALA A 141 -4.72 0.12 24.14
C ALA A 141 -4.31 -0.52 22.80
N GLY A 142 -4.88 -0.08 21.69
CA GLY A 142 -4.50 -0.55 20.35
C GLY A 142 -3.03 -0.27 19.99
N VAL A 143 -2.53 0.93 20.31
CA VAL A 143 -1.12 1.29 20.12
C VAL A 143 -0.20 0.39 20.95
N LEU A 144 -0.52 0.17 22.22
CA LEU A 144 0.28 -0.69 23.11
C LEU A 144 0.30 -2.15 22.63
N LEU A 145 -0.84 -2.68 22.15
CA LEU A 145 -0.90 -4.01 21.55
C LEU A 145 -0.04 -4.13 20.28
N ALA A 146 -0.03 -3.11 19.44
CA ALA A 146 0.82 -3.09 18.26
C ALA A 146 2.32 -3.07 18.61
N ILE A 147 2.71 -2.28 19.61
CA ILE A 147 4.10 -2.27 20.12
C ILE A 147 4.48 -3.63 20.70
N LEU A 148 3.59 -4.24 21.48
CA LEU A 148 3.78 -5.60 22.04
C LEU A 148 3.96 -6.63 20.92
N SER A 149 3.16 -6.57 19.85
CA SER A 149 3.28 -7.47 18.71
C SER A 149 4.64 -7.32 18.01
N ILE A 150 5.12 -6.11 17.76
CA ILE A 150 6.46 -5.88 17.18
C ILE A 150 7.56 -6.52 18.06
N TRP A 151 7.44 -6.38 19.37
CA TRP A 151 8.39 -6.96 20.30
C TRP A 151 8.37 -8.50 20.31
N LEU A 152 7.18 -9.12 20.31
CA LEU A 152 7.02 -10.57 20.20
C LEU A 152 7.55 -11.09 18.86
N MET A 153 7.26 -10.39 17.76
CA MET A 153 7.77 -10.73 16.44
C MET A 153 9.30 -10.68 16.37
N SER A 154 9.91 -9.69 17.03
CA SER A 154 11.38 -9.64 17.16
C SER A 154 11.94 -10.90 17.81
N ARG A 155 11.22 -11.48 18.79
CA ARG A 155 11.60 -12.77 19.40
C ARG A 155 11.35 -13.96 18.48
N ALA A 156 10.26 -13.99 17.74
CA ALA A 156 9.97 -15.04 16.77
C ALA A 156 10.99 -15.05 15.62
N GLY A 157 11.42 -13.88 15.15
CA GLY A 157 12.42 -13.70 14.10
C GLY A 157 13.81 -14.25 14.50
N LYS A 158 14.19 -14.19 15.78
CA LYS A 158 15.46 -14.77 16.27
C LYS A 158 15.55 -16.28 16.05
N LYS A 159 14.43 -16.98 16.02
CA LYS A 159 14.39 -18.44 15.75
C LYS A 159 14.64 -18.77 14.26
N GLU A 160 14.63 -17.77 13.38
CA GLU A 160 14.91 -17.89 11.95
C GLU A 160 16.21 -17.17 11.56
N ASP A 161 17.14 -16.99 12.52
CA ASP A 161 18.39 -16.24 12.35
C ASP A 161 18.20 -14.78 11.88
N VAL A 162 17.01 -14.23 12.06
CA VAL A 162 16.71 -12.82 11.77
C VAL A 162 16.92 -12.00 13.05
N HIS A 163 18.08 -11.38 13.17
CA HIS A 163 18.35 -10.38 14.22
C HIS A 163 17.60 -9.10 13.91
N PHE A 164 16.42 -8.91 14.51
CA PHE A 164 15.45 -7.89 14.18
C PHE A 164 16.03 -6.46 14.22
N THR A 165 16.84 -6.15 15.21
CA THR A 165 17.42 -4.81 15.40
C THR A 165 18.62 -4.51 14.51
N SER A 166 19.42 -5.51 14.14
CA SER A 166 20.63 -5.36 13.33
C SER A 166 20.41 -5.65 11.84
N ASN A 167 19.26 -6.18 11.47
CA ASN A 167 18.96 -6.53 10.09
C ASN A 167 18.48 -5.30 9.29
N ARG A 168 19.29 -4.85 8.33
CA ARG A 168 18.98 -3.70 7.46
C ARG A 168 17.66 -3.86 6.70
N TRP A 169 17.24 -5.07 6.37
CA TRP A 169 16.02 -5.32 5.63
C TRP A 169 14.76 -5.10 6.48
N VAL A 170 14.85 -5.35 7.79
CA VAL A 170 13.79 -4.99 8.73
C VAL A 170 13.60 -3.48 8.77
N TRP A 171 14.68 -2.70 8.78
CA TRP A 171 14.62 -1.24 8.70
C TRP A 171 14.08 -0.74 7.37
N CYS A 172 14.37 -1.43 6.26
CA CYS A 172 13.74 -1.14 4.97
C CYS A 172 12.22 -1.32 5.03
N VAL A 173 11.73 -2.41 5.64
CA VAL A 173 10.28 -2.63 5.80
C VAL A 173 9.66 -1.61 6.75
N ALA A 174 10.32 -1.28 7.86
CA ALA A 174 9.85 -0.24 8.78
C ALA A 174 9.77 1.13 8.09
N GLY A 175 10.79 1.52 7.33
CA GLY A 175 10.80 2.75 6.53
C GLY A 175 9.70 2.75 5.46
N SER A 176 9.51 1.62 4.77
CA SER A 176 8.40 1.44 3.83
C SER A 176 7.04 1.63 4.51
N THR A 177 6.87 1.09 5.72
CA THR A 177 5.62 1.20 6.48
C THR A 177 5.36 2.64 6.90
N LEU A 178 6.40 3.36 7.35
CA LEU A 178 6.30 4.77 7.72
C LEU A 178 5.95 5.67 6.52
N LEU A 179 6.67 5.52 5.40
CA LEU A 179 6.36 6.25 4.16
C LEU A 179 4.98 5.89 3.63
N GLY A 180 4.57 4.63 3.77
CA GLY A 180 3.24 4.18 3.41
C GLY A 180 2.15 4.78 4.32
N ALA A 181 2.43 5.01 5.61
CA ALA A 181 1.53 5.72 6.51
C ALA A 181 1.38 7.19 6.10
N ALA A 182 2.50 7.86 5.81
CA ALA A 182 2.52 9.23 5.29
C ALA A 182 1.75 9.32 3.96
N SER A 183 1.93 8.36 3.05
CA SER A 183 1.15 8.28 1.82
C SER A 183 -0.35 8.12 2.07
N GLY A 184 -0.76 7.31 3.07
CA GLY A 184 -2.17 7.15 3.41
C GLY A 184 -2.81 8.44 3.94
N LEU A 185 -2.10 9.22 4.76
CA LEU A 185 -2.53 10.56 5.19
C LEU A 185 -2.64 11.52 4.00
N TYR A 186 -1.67 11.45 3.09
CA TYR A 186 -1.67 12.24 1.86
C TYR A 186 -2.80 11.83 0.91
N ASP A 187 -3.11 10.54 0.79
CA ASP A 187 -4.26 10.05 0.00
C ASP A 187 -5.57 10.63 0.54
N LYS A 188 -5.74 10.66 1.86
CA LYS A 188 -6.89 11.30 2.49
C LYS A 188 -7.03 12.75 2.05
N TYR A 189 -5.91 13.49 2.05
CA TYR A 189 -5.89 14.89 1.65
C TYR A 189 -6.29 15.09 0.18
N ILE A 190 -5.72 14.33 -0.76
CA ILE A 190 -5.99 14.53 -2.19
C ILE A 190 -7.37 14.00 -2.62
N MET A 191 -7.90 12.94 -1.98
CA MET A 191 -9.21 12.37 -2.30
C MET A 191 -10.39 13.24 -1.85
N THR A 192 -10.16 14.28 -1.05
CA THR A 192 -11.20 15.28 -0.75
C THR A 192 -11.48 16.22 -1.91
N SER A 193 -10.58 16.34 -2.88
CA SER A 193 -10.65 17.30 -3.97
C SER A 193 -10.52 16.70 -5.37
N LEU A 194 -9.86 15.54 -5.50
CA LEU A 194 -9.55 14.94 -6.80
C LEU A 194 -10.34 13.66 -7.05
N ASN A 195 -10.70 13.45 -8.30
CA ASN A 195 -11.36 12.22 -8.74
C ASN A 195 -10.45 10.99 -8.59
N PRO A 196 -10.95 9.88 -8.02
CA PRO A 196 -10.16 8.66 -7.81
C PRO A 196 -9.51 8.13 -9.08
N MET A 197 -10.24 8.11 -10.20
CA MET A 197 -9.74 7.54 -11.44
C MET A 197 -8.70 8.42 -12.12
N PHE A 198 -8.86 9.74 -12.06
CA PHE A 198 -7.82 10.69 -12.46
C PHE A 198 -6.53 10.44 -11.68
N VAL A 199 -6.64 10.38 -10.35
CA VAL A 199 -5.47 10.16 -9.48
C VAL A 199 -4.82 8.82 -9.79
N GLN A 200 -5.58 7.73 -9.94
CA GLN A 200 -5.02 6.39 -10.17
C GLN A 200 -4.31 6.29 -11.51
N SER A 201 -4.91 6.80 -12.59
CA SER A 201 -4.35 6.69 -13.94
C SER A 201 -3.06 7.51 -14.07
N TRP A 202 -3.05 8.77 -13.63
CA TRP A 202 -1.87 9.62 -13.67
C TRP A 202 -0.79 9.18 -12.67
N PHE A 203 -1.17 8.67 -11.52
CA PHE A 203 -0.24 8.10 -10.57
C PHE A 203 0.55 6.91 -11.15
N ASN A 204 -0.13 5.95 -11.81
CA ASN A 204 0.54 4.84 -12.47
C ASN A 204 1.47 5.32 -13.58
N PHE A 205 1.06 6.30 -14.37
CA PHE A 205 1.86 6.88 -15.44
C PHE A 205 3.14 7.56 -14.90
N TYR A 206 3.02 8.39 -13.87
CA TYR A 206 4.18 9.04 -13.26
C TYR A 206 5.11 8.04 -12.58
N GLN A 207 4.56 7.03 -11.92
CA GLN A 207 5.39 5.95 -11.37
C GLN A 207 6.19 5.22 -12.46
N MET A 208 5.60 4.95 -13.60
CA MET A 208 6.29 4.33 -14.74
C MET A 208 7.46 5.20 -15.19
N ILE A 209 7.26 6.50 -15.39
CA ILE A 209 8.34 7.42 -15.81
C ILE A 209 9.46 7.45 -14.78
N ILE A 210 9.13 7.63 -13.50
CA ILE A 210 10.13 7.66 -12.42
C ILE A 210 10.89 6.34 -12.35
N MET A 211 10.20 5.20 -12.47
CA MET A 211 10.86 3.88 -12.44
C MET A 211 11.70 3.59 -13.66
N LEU A 212 11.35 4.11 -14.85
CA LEU A 212 12.20 4.04 -16.02
C LEU A 212 13.54 4.75 -15.77
N LEU A 213 13.50 5.95 -15.17
CA LEU A 213 14.70 6.70 -14.80
C LEU A 213 15.52 5.97 -13.72
N VAL A 214 14.86 5.53 -12.65
CA VAL A 214 15.52 4.80 -11.54
C VAL A 214 16.16 3.51 -12.04
N CYS A 215 15.45 2.73 -12.84
CA CYS A 215 15.97 1.47 -13.37
C CYS A 215 17.08 1.70 -14.38
N GLY A 216 16.96 2.70 -15.25
CA GLY A 216 17.99 3.07 -16.22
C GLY A 216 19.27 3.58 -15.57
N LEU A 217 19.17 4.42 -14.56
CA LEU A 217 20.32 5.05 -13.90
C LEU A 217 20.99 4.15 -12.85
N LEU A 218 20.20 3.36 -12.08
CA LEU A 218 20.74 2.60 -10.96
C LEU A 218 20.92 1.12 -11.26
N TRP A 219 19.97 0.48 -11.91
CA TRP A 219 20.04 -0.97 -12.15
C TRP A 219 20.82 -1.30 -13.45
N TYR A 220 20.53 -0.63 -14.54
CA TYR A 220 21.12 -0.96 -15.84
C TYR A 220 22.66 -0.93 -15.84
N PRO A 221 23.35 0.08 -15.26
CA PRO A 221 24.82 0.09 -15.18
C PRO A 221 25.36 -1.01 -14.23
N SER A 222 24.60 -1.39 -13.21
CA SER A 222 25.01 -2.38 -12.20
C SER A 222 24.46 -3.79 -12.43
N ARG A 223 23.79 -4.05 -13.56
CA ARG A 223 23.07 -5.30 -13.84
C ARG A 223 23.92 -6.55 -13.73
N HIS A 224 25.21 -6.47 -14.09
CA HIS A 224 26.15 -7.60 -14.03
C HIS A 224 26.61 -7.92 -12.60
N LYS A 225 26.47 -6.97 -11.65
CA LYS A 225 26.87 -7.12 -10.24
C LYS A 225 25.69 -7.45 -9.32
N THR A 226 24.47 -7.41 -9.84
CA THR A 226 23.22 -7.62 -9.08
C THR A 226 22.56 -8.91 -9.53
N THR A 227 21.54 -9.35 -8.76
CA THR A 227 20.71 -10.50 -9.16
C THR A 227 20.16 -10.29 -10.57
N PRO A 228 20.29 -11.27 -11.48
CA PRO A 228 19.78 -11.14 -12.84
C PRO A 228 18.25 -11.05 -12.85
N PHE A 229 17.70 -10.37 -13.84
CA PHE A 229 16.27 -10.36 -14.06
C PHE A 229 15.83 -11.70 -14.69
N ARG A 230 14.74 -12.27 -14.16
CA ARG A 230 14.05 -13.45 -14.70
C ARG A 230 12.58 -13.14 -14.88
N TRP A 231 12.02 -13.46 -16.04
CA TRP A 231 10.60 -13.33 -16.27
C TRP A 231 9.80 -14.28 -15.37
N SER A 232 8.71 -13.77 -14.79
CA SER A 232 7.76 -14.57 -14.01
C SER A 232 6.34 -14.08 -14.29
N TRP A 233 5.40 -15.00 -14.49
CA TRP A 233 3.98 -14.68 -14.65
C TRP A 233 3.36 -14.05 -13.39
N ALA A 234 4.04 -14.14 -12.25
CA ALA A 234 3.64 -13.40 -11.05
C ALA A 234 3.76 -11.87 -11.23
N ILE A 235 4.61 -11.37 -12.17
CA ILE A 235 4.81 -9.93 -12.39
C ILE A 235 3.55 -9.24 -12.93
N PRO A 236 2.90 -9.70 -14.02
CA PRO A 236 1.61 -9.13 -14.44
C PRO A 236 0.50 -9.26 -13.38
N MET A 237 0.52 -10.35 -12.59
CA MET A 237 -0.45 -10.54 -11.49
C MET A 237 -0.30 -9.48 -10.40
N ILE A 238 0.93 -9.01 -10.11
CA ILE A 238 1.15 -7.90 -9.17
C ILE A 238 0.34 -6.67 -9.62
N SER A 239 0.49 -6.28 -10.89
CA SER A 239 -0.17 -5.10 -11.46
C SER A 239 -1.69 -5.24 -11.49
N LEU A 240 -2.18 -6.42 -11.88
CA LEU A 240 -3.62 -6.68 -11.90
C LEU A 240 -4.23 -6.56 -10.51
N PHE A 241 -3.64 -7.24 -9.51
CA PHE A 241 -4.19 -7.24 -8.16
C PHE A 241 -4.07 -5.86 -7.49
N ILE A 242 -2.98 -5.12 -7.69
CA ILE A 242 -2.85 -3.78 -7.09
C ILE A 242 -3.80 -2.77 -7.75
N CYS A 243 -3.96 -2.78 -9.07
CA CYS A 243 -4.88 -1.88 -9.75
C CYS A 243 -6.33 -2.14 -9.32
N MET A 244 -6.75 -3.40 -9.24
CA MET A 244 -8.10 -3.74 -8.75
C MET A 244 -8.27 -3.40 -7.27
N ALA A 245 -7.26 -3.64 -6.44
CA ALA A 245 -7.29 -3.31 -5.01
C ALA A 245 -7.38 -1.80 -4.78
N ASP A 246 -6.62 -1.00 -5.53
CA ASP A 246 -6.61 0.45 -5.40
C ASP A 246 -7.89 1.06 -5.96
N PHE A 247 -8.42 0.54 -7.06
CA PHE A 247 -9.72 0.95 -7.57
C PHE A 247 -10.84 0.73 -6.52
N ALA A 248 -10.92 -0.48 -5.95
CA ALA A 248 -11.89 -0.77 -4.90
C ALA A 248 -11.69 0.12 -3.65
N TYR A 249 -10.44 0.43 -3.31
CA TYR A 249 -10.10 1.31 -2.19
C TYR A 249 -10.54 2.76 -2.44
N TYR A 250 -10.19 3.35 -3.56
CA TYR A 250 -10.55 4.73 -3.87
C TYR A 250 -12.05 4.90 -4.04
N THR A 251 -12.71 3.94 -4.68
CA THR A 251 -14.17 3.92 -4.80
C THR A 251 -14.85 3.79 -3.44
N SER A 252 -14.27 2.99 -2.52
CA SER A 252 -14.73 2.91 -1.13
C SER A 252 -14.60 4.25 -0.41
N LEU A 253 -13.46 4.95 -0.57
CA LEU A 253 -13.21 6.25 0.06
C LEU A 253 -14.09 7.38 -0.50
N ASN A 254 -14.46 7.29 -1.76
CA ASN A 254 -15.28 8.30 -2.43
C ASN A 254 -16.78 8.22 -2.06
N GLN A 255 -17.22 7.20 -1.31
CA GLN A 255 -18.60 7.13 -0.84
C GLN A 255 -18.84 8.11 0.32
N PRO A 256 -19.99 8.86 0.33
CA PRO A 256 -20.24 9.92 1.31
C PRO A 256 -20.17 9.47 2.75
N ASP A 257 -20.62 8.22 3.04
CA ASP A 257 -20.69 7.67 4.39
C ASP A 257 -19.43 6.84 4.74
N SER A 258 -18.35 6.93 3.96
CA SER A 258 -17.16 6.13 4.17
C SER A 258 -16.32 6.66 5.33
N MET A 259 -16.07 5.81 6.32
CA MET A 259 -15.15 6.08 7.41
C MET A 259 -13.72 5.66 6.98
N ILE A 260 -12.87 6.63 6.71
CA ILE A 260 -11.50 6.41 6.20
C ILE A 260 -10.68 5.54 7.17
N SER A 261 -10.83 5.74 8.48
CA SER A 261 -10.20 4.92 9.51
C SER A 261 -10.61 3.45 9.40
N VAL A 262 -11.89 3.16 9.18
CA VAL A 262 -12.42 1.79 9.02
C VAL A 262 -11.93 1.17 7.71
N VAL A 263 -11.99 1.90 6.60
CA VAL A 263 -11.49 1.43 5.29
C VAL A 263 -10.01 1.09 5.38
N SER A 264 -9.21 1.95 6.01
CA SER A 264 -7.77 1.72 6.20
C SER A 264 -7.49 0.49 7.06
N LEU A 265 -8.26 0.29 8.13
CA LEU A 265 -8.14 -0.88 9.01
C LEU A 265 -8.52 -2.18 8.30
N VAL A 266 -9.69 -2.18 7.64
CA VAL A 266 -10.14 -3.35 6.85
C VAL A 266 -9.13 -3.70 5.78
N ARG A 267 -8.56 -2.71 5.09
CA ARG A 267 -7.53 -2.94 4.07
C ARG A 267 -6.27 -3.60 4.64
N ARG A 268 -5.93 -3.36 5.91
CA ARG A 268 -4.79 -4.02 6.59
C ARG A 268 -5.05 -5.49 6.92
N SER A 269 -6.31 -5.93 6.98
CA SER A 269 -6.62 -7.36 7.10
C SER A 269 -6.12 -8.21 5.92
N SER A 270 -5.65 -7.58 4.83
CA SER A 270 -4.89 -8.22 3.75
C SER A 270 -3.75 -9.11 4.25
N VAL A 271 -3.18 -8.79 5.43
CA VAL A 271 -2.14 -9.59 6.08
C VAL A 271 -2.62 -11.01 6.38
N ILE A 272 -3.92 -11.21 6.68
CA ILE A 272 -4.49 -12.55 6.90
C ILE A 272 -4.35 -13.38 5.61
N VAL A 273 -4.75 -12.80 4.47
CA VAL A 273 -4.68 -13.48 3.18
C VAL A 273 -3.23 -13.79 2.80
N SER A 274 -2.33 -12.81 2.92
CA SER A 274 -0.91 -13.01 2.64
C SER A 274 -0.26 -14.02 3.58
N PHE A 275 -0.69 -14.08 4.85
CA PHE A 275 -0.23 -15.07 5.82
C PHE A 275 -0.65 -16.49 5.44
N ILE A 276 -1.93 -16.69 5.07
CA ILE A 276 -2.44 -17.98 4.61
C ILE A 276 -1.68 -18.42 3.35
N CYS A 277 -1.51 -17.52 2.38
CA CYS A 277 -0.75 -17.81 1.17
C CYS A 277 0.73 -18.13 1.48
N ALA A 278 1.35 -17.43 2.42
CA ALA A 278 2.72 -17.71 2.86
C ALA A 278 2.85 -19.11 3.48
N ALA A 279 1.89 -19.49 4.31
CA ALA A 279 1.86 -20.81 4.93
C ALA A 279 1.70 -21.94 3.89
N VAL A 280 0.79 -21.77 2.93
CA VAL A 280 0.44 -22.81 1.95
C VAL A 280 1.45 -22.86 0.79
N LEU A 281 1.76 -21.71 0.17
CA LEU A 281 2.56 -21.64 -1.06
C LEU A 281 4.07 -21.64 -0.78
N PHE A 282 4.51 -20.92 0.25
CA PHE A 282 5.95 -20.78 0.55
C PHE A 282 6.43 -21.71 1.67
N ARG A 283 5.51 -22.45 2.35
CA ARG A 283 5.82 -23.38 3.45
C ARG A 283 6.75 -22.76 4.50
N GLU A 284 6.48 -21.51 4.87
CA GLU A 284 7.29 -20.78 5.84
C GLU A 284 7.26 -21.46 7.23
N ARG A 285 8.33 -21.27 7.98
CA ARG A 285 8.52 -21.91 9.31
C ARG A 285 7.92 -21.07 10.44
N ASN A 286 7.81 -21.69 11.63
CA ASN A 286 7.36 -21.04 12.88
C ASN A 286 6.00 -20.32 12.78
N LEU A 287 5.07 -20.88 12.00
CA LEU A 287 3.76 -20.28 11.74
C LEU A 287 2.94 -19.99 13.02
N ARG A 288 3.03 -20.86 14.05
CA ARG A 288 2.26 -20.69 15.30
C ARG A 288 2.64 -19.40 16.04
N ALA A 289 3.93 -19.13 16.20
CA ALA A 289 4.39 -17.91 16.86
C ALA A 289 3.98 -16.66 16.07
N LYS A 290 4.18 -16.68 14.74
CA LYS A 290 3.81 -15.60 13.84
C LYS A 290 2.28 -15.38 13.76
N ALA A 291 1.48 -16.46 13.88
CA ALA A 291 0.02 -16.36 13.95
C ALA A 291 -0.45 -15.68 15.24
N LEU A 292 0.22 -15.94 16.36
CA LEU A 292 -0.07 -15.24 17.61
C LEU A 292 0.21 -13.74 17.50
N ASP A 293 1.34 -13.37 16.91
CA ASP A 293 1.70 -11.96 16.68
C ASP A 293 0.68 -11.26 15.78
N LEU A 294 0.25 -11.95 14.71
CA LEU A 294 -0.79 -11.46 13.81
C LEU A 294 -2.12 -11.27 14.55
N LEU A 295 -2.50 -12.20 15.41
CA LEU A 295 -3.71 -12.10 16.23
C LEU A 295 -3.68 -10.87 17.15
N ILE A 296 -2.56 -10.64 17.82
CA ILE A 296 -2.39 -9.48 18.72
C ILE A 296 -2.53 -8.16 17.94
N ILE A 297 -1.92 -8.07 16.76
CA ILE A 297 -2.06 -6.88 15.89
C ILE A 297 -3.52 -6.67 15.46
N LEU A 298 -4.23 -7.74 15.08
CA LEU A 298 -5.64 -7.65 14.68
C LEU A 298 -6.53 -7.21 15.84
N ILE A 299 -6.27 -7.69 17.06
CA ILE A 299 -6.94 -7.22 18.28
C ILE A 299 -6.61 -5.74 18.50
N GLY A 300 -5.35 -5.32 18.37
CA GLY A 300 -4.96 -3.92 18.47
C GLY A 300 -5.67 -3.02 17.47
N MET A 301 -5.83 -3.48 16.22
CA MET A 301 -6.61 -2.76 15.21
C MET A 301 -8.10 -2.67 15.58
N LEU A 302 -8.69 -3.72 16.17
CA LEU A 302 -10.05 -3.70 16.65
C LEU A 302 -10.24 -2.64 17.75
N PHE A 303 -9.31 -2.53 18.70
CA PHE A 303 -9.33 -1.49 19.74
C PHE A 303 -9.24 -0.09 19.14
N ILE A 304 -8.39 0.13 18.15
CA ILE A 304 -8.28 1.42 17.44
C ILE A 304 -9.61 1.74 16.75
N TRP A 305 -10.22 0.76 16.10
CA TRP A 305 -11.52 0.93 15.43
C TRP A 305 -12.63 1.31 16.41
N ILE A 306 -12.77 0.57 17.55
CA ILE A 306 -13.76 0.87 18.60
C ILE A 306 -13.52 2.29 19.12
N GLY A 307 -12.28 2.67 19.42
CA GLY A 307 -11.95 4.00 19.90
C GLY A 307 -12.25 5.10 18.88
N THR A 308 -12.09 4.83 17.60
CA THR A 308 -12.44 5.79 16.52
C THR A 308 -13.95 5.93 16.39
N ALA A 309 -14.69 4.82 16.49
CA ALA A 309 -16.17 4.82 16.43
C ALA A 309 -16.86 5.48 17.63
N GLN A 310 -16.18 5.60 18.79
CA GLN A 310 -16.72 6.29 19.96
C GLN A 310 -16.50 7.80 19.97
N ASN A 311 -15.64 8.31 19.08
CA ASN A 311 -15.40 9.76 18.92
C ASN A 311 -16.39 10.43 17.95
N PHE A 312 -17.35 9.65 17.44
CA PHE A 312 -18.52 10.10 16.67
C PHE A 312 -19.80 9.92 17.49
#